data_dbd7f48d3623263c5951ec5f012561bd
#
_entry.id   dbd7f48d3623263c5951ec5f012561bd
#
_cell.length_a   1.000
_cell.length_b   1.000
_cell.length_c   1.000
_cell.angle_alpha   90.00
_cell.angle_beta   90.00
_cell.angle_gamma   90.00
#
_symmetry.space_group_name_H-M   'P 1'
#
loop_
_entity.id
_entity.type
_entity.pdbx_description
1 polymer ?
#
loop_
_entity_poly.entity_id
_entity_poly.type
_entity_poly.pdbx_seq_one_letter_code
_entity_poly.pdbx_strand_id
1 'polypeptide(L)'
;WGAKHETRSAEDLVKGMKEMLDRNISFSLYMTHGGTSFGHWGGANFPNFSPTCTSYDYDAPINESGKVTPKYFEVRNLLSNYLPEGESLSEIPDSIPTIAIPSFKLNEVAILFDNLPEPKISENIQSMEAFDQGWGSILYRTTLPASKEEQTLTITEAHDWAQVFLDGKKLATLSRLKGEGTVILPPMNEGAQLDILVEAMGRMNFGKGIYDWKGITEKVEIQSNNGVITSLKNWKVYNIPVDYAFAQNKEFMKQDNPLKYPAYYRGTFMLDKTGDTFLNMTNWSKGMVWVNGYAIGRYWEIGPQQTLYVPGCWLKKGENEVIILDMAGPVQPQMEGLQQPILDNLRVHGAAYAHRKVGENLDLTGEEPVYVGTFKSGNGWQHVKFGKEVETRFFCLEALNA
;
A
#
# COMPACT_ATOMS: atom_id res chain seq x y z
N TRP A 1 3.56 -2.12 4.33
CA TRP A 1 3.72 -2.51 2.93
C TRP A 1 5.19 -2.58 2.55
N GLY A 2 5.53 -3.49 1.61
CA GLY A 2 6.90 -3.62 1.08
C GLY A 2 7.90 -4.36 1.99
N ALA A 3 7.45 -4.91 3.11
CA ALA A 3 8.25 -5.73 4.02
C ALA A 3 7.54 -7.08 4.25
N LYS A 4 8.30 -8.10 4.64
CA LYS A 4 7.77 -9.42 4.97
C LYS A 4 6.79 -9.34 6.14
N HIS A 5 5.76 -10.18 6.13
CA HIS A 5 4.88 -10.34 7.29
C HIS A 5 5.69 -10.86 8.50
N GLU A 6 5.66 -10.12 9.61
CA GLU A 6 6.37 -10.52 10.80
C GLU A 6 5.61 -11.63 11.55
N THR A 7 6.34 -12.67 11.93
CA THR A 7 5.81 -13.78 12.71
C THR A 7 6.68 -14.01 13.94
N ARG A 8 6.07 -14.54 14.99
CA ARG A 8 6.78 -15.00 16.21
C ARG A 8 6.34 -16.40 16.55
N SER A 9 7.27 -17.19 17.06
CA SER A 9 6.97 -18.56 17.45
C SER A 9 5.99 -18.61 18.63
N ALA A 10 5.13 -19.63 18.66
CA ALA A 10 4.27 -19.89 19.81
C ALA A 10 5.10 -20.19 21.06
N GLU A 11 6.26 -20.84 20.89
CA GLU A 11 7.19 -21.16 21.97
C GLU A 11 7.70 -19.92 22.71
N ASP A 12 8.12 -18.87 21.96
CA ASP A 12 8.57 -17.61 22.57
C ASP A 12 7.47 -16.92 23.36
N LEU A 13 6.24 -16.91 22.84
CA LEU A 13 5.08 -16.35 23.52
C LEU A 13 4.78 -17.11 24.81
N VAL A 14 4.65 -18.42 24.72
CA VAL A 14 4.34 -19.31 25.87
C VAL A 14 5.42 -19.22 26.93
N LYS A 15 6.70 -19.18 26.55
CA LYS A 15 7.82 -19.02 27.47
C LYS A 15 7.70 -17.72 28.28
N GLY A 16 7.48 -16.57 27.58
CA GLY A 16 7.34 -15.29 28.26
C GLY A 16 6.12 -15.25 29.20
N MET A 17 4.99 -15.79 28.76
CA MET A 17 3.78 -15.89 29.60
C MET A 17 4.00 -16.79 30.83
N LYS A 18 4.65 -17.93 30.63
CA LYS A 18 4.97 -18.86 31.73
C LYS A 18 5.83 -18.20 32.79
N GLU A 19 6.86 -17.45 32.41
CA GLU A 19 7.73 -16.72 33.34
C GLU A 19 6.95 -15.73 34.22
N MET A 20 5.93 -15.07 33.65
CA MET A 20 5.06 -14.15 34.39
C MET A 20 4.12 -14.90 35.33
N LEU A 21 3.49 -15.97 34.86
CA LEU A 21 2.56 -16.79 35.63
C LEU A 21 3.25 -17.47 36.81
N ASP A 22 4.44 -18.05 36.61
CA ASP A 22 5.25 -18.69 37.68
C ASP A 22 5.61 -17.71 38.82
N ARG A 23 5.65 -16.42 38.51
CA ARG A 23 5.95 -15.36 39.49
C ARG A 23 4.71 -14.63 39.99
N ASN A 24 3.53 -15.11 39.63
CA ASN A 24 2.24 -14.48 39.95
C ASN A 24 2.14 -13.02 39.48
N ILE A 25 2.70 -12.75 38.29
CA ILE A 25 2.65 -11.42 37.62
C ILE A 25 1.47 -11.41 36.65
N SER A 26 0.64 -10.37 36.75
CA SER A 26 -0.44 -10.12 35.78
C SER A 26 0.12 -9.78 34.42
N PHE A 27 -0.53 -10.22 33.36
CA PHE A 27 -0.15 -9.92 31.99
C PHE A 27 -1.34 -9.44 31.16
N SER A 28 -1.05 -8.76 30.07
CA SER A 28 -2.01 -8.41 29.04
C SER A 28 -1.40 -8.79 27.68
N LEU A 29 -2.13 -9.59 26.91
CA LEU A 29 -1.66 -10.02 25.59
C LEU A 29 -2.13 -9.06 24.52
N TYR A 30 -1.18 -8.34 23.92
CA TYR A 30 -1.41 -7.47 22.78
C TYR A 30 -0.61 -7.99 21.58
N MET A 31 -1.25 -8.62 20.55
CA MET A 31 -2.68 -8.81 20.32
C MET A 31 -3.06 -10.28 20.51
N THR A 32 -4.20 -10.54 21.12
CA THR A 32 -4.82 -11.88 21.09
C THR A 32 -5.50 -12.14 19.75
N HIS A 33 -6.16 -11.11 19.18
CA HIS A 33 -6.76 -11.07 17.87
C HIS A 33 -6.35 -9.77 17.18
N GLY A 34 -5.72 -9.85 16.01
CA GLY A 34 -5.22 -8.68 15.30
C GLY A 34 -6.32 -7.89 14.60
N GLY A 35 -7.14 -8.57 13.83
CA GLY A 35 -8.25 -7.98 13.07
C GLY A 35 -7.85 -7.31 11.77
N THR A 36 -8.65 -6.34 11.34
CA THR A 36 -8.52 -5.67 10.04
C THR A 36 -8.64 -4.15 10.19
N SER A 37 -7.72 -3.41 9.59
CA SER A 37 -7.80 -1.95 9.46
C SER A 37 -8.63 -1.59 8.24
N PHE A 38 -9.95 -1.79 8.33
CA PHE A 38 -10.88 -1.50 7.24
C PHE A 38 -10.81 -0.05 6.75
N GLY A 39 -11.18 0.18 5.49
CA GLY A 39 -11.22 1.52 4.91
C GLY A 39 -9.85 2.21 4.90
N HIS A 40 -9.80 3.45 5.35
CA HIS A 40 -8.60 4.28 5.40
C HIS A 40 -7.86 4.23 6.75
N TRP A 41 -8.29 3.37 7.69
CA TRP A 41 -7.88 3.44 9.10
C TRP A 41 -6.53 2.80 9.42
N GLY A 42 -5.90 2.11 8.47
CA GLY A 42 -4.50 1.69 8.63
C GLY A 42 -3.57 2.88 8.81
N GLY A 43 -2.73 2.86 9.85
CA GLY A 43 -1.78 3.92 10.17
C GLY A 43 -0.43 3.76 9.48
N ALA A 44 0.60 4.42 10.06
CA ALA A 44 1.98 4.27 9.65
C ALA A 44 2.91 4.34 10.87
N ASN A 45 4.05 3.66 10.79
CA ASN A 45 5.07 3.67 11.82
C ASN A 45 6.00 4.88 11.71
N PHE A 46 6.61 5.25 12.84
CA PHE A 46 7.60 6.29 13.04
C PHE A 46 8.90 5.67 13.59
N PRO A 47 10.13 6.21 13.37
CA PRO A 47 10.44 7.53 12.77
C PRO A 47 10.44 7.54 11.24
N ASN A 48 10.69 6.41 10.60
CA ASN A 48 10.63 6.31 9.15
C ASN A 48 9.19 6.00 8.73
N PHE A 49 8.68 6.74 7.75
CA PHE A 49 7.35 6.47 7.24
C PHE A 49 7.24 5.03 6.74
N SER A 50 6.38 4.23 7.38
CA SER A 50 6.14 2.84 7.03
C SER A 50 4.64 2.54 7.18
N PRO A 51 3.85 2.69 6.09
CA PRO A 51 2.41 2.49 6.14
C PRO A 51 2.07 1.02 6.36
N THR A 52 1.15 0.77 7.28
CA THR A 52 0.70 -0.57 7.63
C THR A 52 -0.20 -1.17 6.55
N CYS A 53 -0.21 -2.50 6.46
CA CYS A 53 -1.15 -3.24 5.64
C CYS A 53 -2.59 -3.10 6.16
N THR A 54 -3.57 -3.48 5.35
CA THR A 54 -4.98 -3.52 5.77
C THR A 54 -5.22 -4.63 6.77
N SER A 55 -4.62 -5.82 6.57
CA SER A 55 -4.64 -6.85 7.59
C SER A 55 -3.81 -6.43 8.80
N TYR A 56 -4.39 -6.60 9.97
CA TYR A 56 -3.74 -6.44 11.26
C TYR A 56 -3.61 -7.79 11.97
N ASP A 57 -3.37 -8.84 11.19
CA ASP A 57 -3.30 -10.23 11.66
C ASP A 57 -2.25 -10.41 12.75
N TYR A 58 -1.06 -9.83 12.58
CA TYR A 58 0.05 -9.86 13.54
C TYR A 58 0.48 -11.25 13.97
N ASP A 59 0.15 -12.29 13.21
CA ASP A 59 0.39 -13.68 13.61
C ASP A 59 -0.16 -13.98 15.03
N ALA A 60 -1.32 -13.39 15.32
CA ALA A 60 -1.97 -13.48 16.64
C ALA A 60 -2.53 -14.90 16.92
N PRO A 61 -2.77 -15.26 18.18
CA PRO A 61 -3.42 -16.53 18.53
C PRO A 61 -4.79 -16.74 17.84
N ILE A 62 -5.55 -15.68 17.61
CA ILE A 62 -6.77 -15.69 16.82
C ILE A 62 -6.50 -14.87 15.56
N ASN A 63 -6.69 -15.47 14.39
CA ASN A 63 -6.40 -14.83 13.10
C ASN A 63 -7.44 -13.76 12.70
N GLU A 64 -7.19 -13.06 11.61
CA GLU A 64 -8.02 -11.96 11.10
C GLU A 64 -9.51 -12.33 10.95
N SER A 65 -9.83 -13.57 10.56
CA SER A 65 -11.20 -14.06 10.42
C SER A 65 -11.80 -14.67 11.71
N GLY A 66 -11.15 -14.48 12.85
CA GLY A 66 -11.64 -14.98 14.14
C GLY A 66 -11.40 -16.47 14.40
N LYS A 67 -10.60 -17.15 13.57
CA LYS A 67 -10.26 -18.57 13.76
C LYS A 67 -9.06 -18.71 14.67
N VAL A 68 -9.14 -19.71 15.57
CA VAL A 68 -8.02 -20.08 16.42
C VAL A 68 -6.88 -20.68 15.60
N THR A 69 -5.64 -20.31 15.96
CA THR A 69 -4.40 -20.79 15.32
C THR A 69 -3.71 -21.83 16.20
N PRO A 70 -2.67 -22.53 15.71
CA PRO A 70 -1.85 -23.38 16.59
C PRO A 70 -1.31 -22.65 17.82
N LYS A 71 -0.96 -21.37 17.68
CA LYS A 71 -0.51 -20.51 18.79
C LYS A 71 -1.55 -20.34 19.89
N TYR A 72 -2.84 -20.26 19.53
CA TYR A 72 -3.93 -20.22 20.48
C TYR A 72 -3.96 -21.48 21.36
N PHE A 73 -3.79 -22.64 20.75
CA PHE A 73 -3.80 -23.90 21.49
C PHE A 73 -2.62 -24.02 22.45
N GLU A 74 -1.45 -23.55 22.08
CA GLU A 74 -0.28 -23.51 22.95
C GLU A 74 -0.50 -22.59 24.17
N VAL A 75 -1.07 -21.40 23.94
CA VAL A 75 -1.44 -20.48 25.02
C VAL A 75 -2.51 -21.11 25.92
N ARG A 76 -3.52 -21.74 25.31
CA ARG A 76 -4.59 -22.44 26.08
C ARG A 76 -4.04 -23.57 26.94
N ASN A 77 -3.14 -24.38 26.39
CA ASN A 77 -2.47 -25.46 27.13
C ASN A 77 -1.66 -24.90 28.31
N LEU A 78 -0.93 -23.80 28.12
CA LEU A 78 -0.22 -23.15 29.21
C LEU A 78 -1.18 -22.72 30.32
N LEU A 79 -2.25 -21.98 29.97
CA LEU A 79 -3.20 -21.43 30.95
C LEU A 79 -3.93 -22.51 31.73
N SER A 80 -4.20 -23.67 31.15
CA SER A 80 -4.85 -24.78 31.85
C SER A 80 -4.08 -25.29 33.09
N ASN A 81 -2.75 -25.06 33.12
CA ASN A 81 -1.92 -25.47 34.27
C ASN A 81 -1.96 -24.50 35.47
N TYR A 82 -2.60 -23.33 35.28
CA TYR A 82 -2.68 -22.27 36.30
C TYR A 82 -4.11 -22.01 36.76
N LEU A 83 -5.05 -22.87 36.35
CA LEU A 83 -6.44 -22.75 36.80
C LEU A 83 -6.58 -23.21 38.27
N PRO A 84 -7.48 -22.58 39.03
CA PRO A 84 -7.87 -23.10 40.33
C PRO A 84 -8.43 -24.54 40.26
N GLU A 85 -8.32 -25.27 41.36
CA GLU A 85 -8.84 -26.63 41.43
C GLU A 85 -10.36 -26.67 41.13
N GLY A 86 -10.75 -27.55 40.21
CA GLY A 86 -12.15 -27.69 39.77
C GLY A 86 -12.61 -26.76 38.68
N GLU A 87 -11.75 -25.81 38.22
CA GLU A 87 -12.04 -24.95 37.08
C GLU A 87 -11.52 -25.53 35.75
N SER A 88 -12.18 -25.19 34.67
CA SER A 88 -11.77 -25.53 33.30
C SER A 88 -11.92 -24.35 32.37
N LEU A 89 -11.11 -24.30 31.31
CA LEU A 89 -11.26 -23.29 30.25
C LEU A 89 -12.55 -23.53 29.44
N SER A 90 -13.26 -22.47 29.11
CA SER A 90 -14.45 -22.50 28.26
C SER A 90 -14.23 -23.25 26.95
N GLU A 91 -15.27 -23.85 26.41
CA GLU A 91 -15.21 -24.44 25.06
C GLU A 91 -14.90 -23.39 23.99
N ILE A 92 -14.21 -23.81 22.93
CA ILE A 92 -13.93 -22.95 21.80
C ILE A 92 -15.20 -22.91 20.93
N PRO A 93 -15.75 -21.73 20.65
CA PRO A 93 -16.94 -21.62 19.80
C PRO A 93 -16.65 -22.05 18.36
N ASP A 94 -17.69 -22.48 17.64
CA ASP A 94 -17.61 -22.78 16.23
C ASP A 94 -17.16 -21.54 15.44
N SER A 95 -16.23 -21.74 14.52
CA SER A 95 -15.76 -20.65 13.66
C SER A 95 -16.77 -20.35 12.53
N ILE A 96 -16.87 -19.08 12.12
CA ILE A 96 -17.61 -18.68 10.95
C ILE A 96 -17.04 -19.39 9.71
N PRO A 97 -17.90 -19.99 8.85
CA PRO A 97 -17.43 -20.65 7.63
C PRO A 97 -16.74 -19.68 6.69
N THR A 98 -15.63 -20.08 6.11
CA THR A 98 -15.04 -19.38 4.97
C THR A 98 -15.53 -19.99 3.65
N ILE A 99 -15.83 -19.13 2.68
CA ILE A 99 -16.32 -19.50 1.36
C ILE A 99 -15.37 -19.07 0.26
N ALA A 100 -15.32 -19.84 -0.83
CA ALA A 100 -14.70 -19.41 -2.06
C ALA A 100 -15.74 -18.69 -2.94
N ILE A 101 -15.32 -17.67 -3.66
CA ILE A 101 -16.11 -16.99 -4.70
C ILE A 101 -15.42 -17.29 -6.03
N PRO A 102 -16.11 -17.93 -6.99
CA PRO A 102 -15.55 -18.14 -8.31
C PRO A 102 -15.12 -16.83 -8.98
N SER A 103 -14.15 -16.90 -9.86
CA SER A 103 -13.66 -15.73 -10.59
C SER A 103 -14.79 -15.03 -11.35
N PHE A 104 -14.86 -13.70 -11.19
CA PHE A 104 -15.83 -12.82 -11.87
C PHE A 104 -15.11 -11.58 -12.42
N LYS A 105 -15.73 -10.95 -13.43
CA LYS A 105 -15.17 -9.77 -14.08
C LYS A 105 -15.66 -8.48 -13.42
N LEU A 106 -14.77 -7.47 -13.39
CA LEU A 106 -15.10 -6.09 -13.08
C LEU A 106 -14.93 -5.28 -14.37
N ASN A 107 -15.86 -5.38 -15.29
CA ASN A 107 -15.77 -4.80 -16.63
C ASN A 107 -16.64 -3.55 -16.86
N GLU A 108 -17.18 -2.97 -15.81
CA GLU A 108 -17.71 -1.62 -15.83
C GLU A 108 -16.63 -0.68 -15.30
N VAL A 109 -16.19 0.29 -16.11
CA VAL A 109 -15.03 1.12 -15.82
C VAL A 109 -15.36 2.60 -15.93
N ALA A 110 -14.88 3.40 -14.98
CA ALA A 110 -14.98 4.86 -15.01
C ALA A 110 -13.58 5.46 -14.78
N ILE A 111 -13.05 6.18 -15.78
CA ILE A 111 -11.74 6.83 -15.70
C ILE A 111 -11.80 7.94 -14.64
N LEU A 112 -10.81 7.96 -13.72
CA LEU A 112 -10.80 8.93 -12.62
C LEU A 112 -10.78 10.38 -13.12
N PHE A 113 -9.94 10.68 -14.11
CA PHE A 113 -9.78 12.04 -14.62
C PHE A 113 -10.98 12.58 -15.41
N ASP A 114 -11.85 11.69 -15.93
CA ASP A 114 -13.10 12.05 -16.59
C ASP A 114 -14.25 12.27 -15.58
N ASN A 115 -14.01 11.91 -14.31
CA ASN A 115 -14.99 11.93 -13.22
C ASN A 115 -14.53 12.78 -12.03
N LEU A 116 -13.75 13.83 -12.29
CA LEU A 116 -13.29 14.73 -11.24
C LEU A 116 -14.44 15.61 -10.69
N PRO A 117 -14.42 15.96 -9.40
CA PRO A 117 -15.34 16.93 -8.82
C PRO A 117 -14.97 18.35 -9.27
N GLU A 118 -15.75 19.35 -8.84
CA GLU A 118 -15.39 20.74 -9.04
C GLU A 118 -14.08 21.10 -8.31
N PRO A 119 -13.16 21.82 -8.96
CA PRO A 119 -11.89 22.19 -8.36
C PRO A 119 -12.01 23.32 -7.36
N LYS A 120 -11.21 23.24 -6.31
CA LYS A 120 -10.86 24.41 -5.48
C LYS A 120 -9.66 25.12 -6.11
N ILE A 121 -9.65 26.46 -6.04
CA ILE A 121 -8.56 27.27 -6.59
C ILE A 121 -7.62 27.69 -5.49
N SER A 122 -6.32 27.53 -5.70
CA SER A 122 -5.28 27.98 -4.78
C SER A 122 -4.11 28.59 -5.53
N GLU A 123 -3.60 29.73 -5.09
CA GLU A 123 -2.41 30.34 -5.68
C GLU A 123 -1.17 29.46 -5.44
N ASN A 124 -1.01 28.94 -4.25
CA ASN A 124 0.15 28.15 -3.84
C ASN A 124 -0.26 26.71 -3.50
N ILE A 125 0.72 25.82 -3.53
CA ILE A 125 0.52 24.44 -3.06
C ILE A 125 0.20 24.45 -1.56
N GLN A 126 -0.69 23.57 -1.14
CA GLN A 126 -1.07 23.38 0.26
C GLN A 126 -1.39 21.89 0.49
N SER A 127 -1.33 21.47 1.75
CA SER A 127 -1.67 20.09 2.13
C SER A 127 -3.13 19.75 1.85
N MET A 128 -3.45 18.48 1.82
CA MET A 128 -4.81 17.95 1.64
C MET A 128 -5.79 18.51 2.68
N GLU A 129 -5.34 18.68 3.92
CA GLU A 129 -6.14 19.18 5.02
C GLU A 129 -6.56 20.64 4.84
N ALA A 130 -5.76 21.46 4.15
CA ALA A 130 -6.13 22.85 3.81
C ALA A 130 -7.34 22.92 2.85
N PHE A 131 -7.66 21.79 2.20
CA PHE A 131 -8.81 21.65 1.32
C PHE A 131 -9.94 20.82 1.96
N ASP A 132 -9.99 20.71 3.28
CA ASP A 132 -11.00 19.97 4.06
C ASP A 132 -11.07 18.48 3.73
N GLN A 133 -9.93 17.85 3.42
CA GLN A 133 -9.85 16.44 3.14
C GLN A 133 -8.80 15.76 4.01
N GLY A 134 -9.17 14.69 4.71
CA GLY A 134 -8.30 13.99 5.66
C GLY A 134 -7.76 12.64 5.16
N TRP A 135 -8.31 12.08 4.09
CA TRP A 135 -7.96 10.77 3.51
C TRP A 135 -8.31 10.69 2.03
N GLY A 136 -7.92 9.60 1.37
CA GLY A 136 -8.17 9.39 -0.05
C GLY A 136 -7.06 9.95 -0.92
N SER A 137 -7.42 10.49 -2.07
CA SER A 137 -6.48 11.07 -3.02
C SER A 137 -6.81 12.53 -3.30
N ILE A 138 -5.81 13.30 -3.72
CA ILE A 138 -5.96 14.69 -4.11
C ILE A 138 -5.19 14.93 -5.41
N LEU A 139 -5.83 15.64 -6.35
CA LEU A 139 -5.20 16.00 -7.62
C LEU A 139 -4.88 17.49 -7.63
N TYR A 140 -3.63 17.81 -7.87
CA TYR A 140 -3.14 19.16 -8.10
C TYR A 140 -2.88 19.35 -9.59
N ARG A 141 -3.53 20.32 -10.22
CA ARG A 141 -3.41 20.65 -11.64
C ARG A 141 -2.97 22.07 -11.83
N THR A 142 -1.95 22.28 -12.66
CA THR A 142 -1.55 23.62 -13.14
C THR A 142 -1.08 23.54 -14.59
N THR A 143 -0.76 24.69 -15.19
CA THR A 143 -0.19 24.76 -16.53
C THR A 143 1.27 25.21 -16.47
N LEU A 144 2.08 24.70 -17.39
CA LEU A 144 3.50 24.97 -17.50
C LEU A 144 3.81 25.92 -18.66
N PRO A 145 4.85 26.77 -18.53
CA PRO A 145 5.36 27.56 -19.66
C PRO A 145 6.05 26.67 -20.69
N ALA A 146 6.15 27.16 -21.93
CA ALA A 146 6.87 26.46 -22.99
C ALA A 146 8.34 26.23 -22.61
N SER A 147 8.87 25.06 -22.96
CA SER A 147 10.29 24.76 -22.89
C SER A 147 10.72 23.92 -24.08
N LYS A 148 11.85 24.32 -24.73
CA LYS A 148 12.48 23.54 -25.80
C LYS A 148 13.43 22.45 -25.27
N GLU A 149 13.75 22.50 -23.98
CA GLU A 149 14.69 21.61 -23.31
C GLU A 149 13.99 20.88 -22.18
N GLU A 150 14.57 19.78 -21.75
CA GLU A 150 14.15 19.09 -20.55
C GLU A 150 14.29 19.99 -19.32
N GLN A 151 13.41 19.80 -18.34
CA GLN A 151 13.44 20.49 -17.06
C GLN A 151 13.29 19.49 -15.94
N THR A 152 13.83 19.82 -14.77
CA THR A 152 13.63 19.00 -13.57
C THR A 152 12.46 19.56 -12.78
N LEU A 153 11.39 18.77 -12.63
CA LEU A 153 10.30 19.01 -11.69
C LEU A 153 10.72 18.46 -10.31
N THR A 154 10.67 19.29 -9.28
CA THR A 154 10.88 18.88 -7.89
C THR A 154 9.59 19.07 -7.11
N ILE A 155 9.11 18.00 -6.50
CA ILE A 155 7.95 17.96 -5.60
C ILE A 155 8.48 17.68 -4.22
N THR A 156 8.51 18.70 -3.36
CA THR A 156 9.03 18.59 -1.99
C THR A 156 7.91 18.11 -1.08
N GLU A 157 8.16 17.01 -0.37
CA GLU A 157 7.24 16.39 0.59
C GLU A 157 5.87 16.01 -0.03
N ALA A 158 5.91 15.10 -1.03
CA ALA A 158 4.71 14.42 -1.52
C ALA A 158 4.32 13.27 -0.57
N HIS A 159 3.22 13.40 0.12
CA HIS A 159 2.71 12.48 1.13
C HIS A 159 1.43 11.77 0.64
N ASP A 160 1.49 10.48 0.14
CA ASP A 160 2.64 9.57 0.35
C ASP A 160 3.06 8.90 -0.96
N TRP A 161 2.14 8.76 -1.92
CA TRP A 161 2.37 8.11 -3.20
C TRP A 161 1.77 8.96 -4.31
N ALA A 162 2.58 9.42 -5.24
CA ALA A 162 2.17 10.37 -6.25
C ALA A 162 2.39 9.85 -7.67
N GLN A 163 1.49 10.18 -8.57
CA GLN A 163 1.66 10.02 -10.01
C GLN A 163 1.72 11.38 -10.67
N VAL A 164 2.67 11.56 -11.57
CA VAL A 164 2.88 12.79 -12.33
C VAL A 164 2.51 12.55 -13.79
N PHE A 165 1.65 13.44 -14.31
CA PHE A 165 1.20 13.39 -15.71
C PHE A 165 1.47 14.73 -16.37
N LEU A 166 1.83 14.69 -17.64
CA LEU A 166 1.94 15.86 -18.52
C LEU A 166 1.03 15.63 -19.73
N ASP A 167 0.08 16.55 -19.96
CA ASP A 167 -0.94 16.45 -21.01
C ASP A 167 -1.64 15.07 -21.02
N GLY A 168 -1.99 14.56 -19.84
CA GLY A 168 -2.62 13.27 -19.63
C GLY A 168 -1.69 12.06 -19.75
N LYS A 169 -0.44 12.22 -20.18
CA LYS A 169 0.54 11.14 -20.27
C LYS A 169 1.28 10.98 -18.93
N LYS A 170 1.23 9.78 -18.35
CA LYS A 170 1.99 9.48 -17.13
C LYS A 170 3.50 9.53 -17.40
N LEU A 171 4.21 10.34 -16.63
CA LEU A 171 5.66 10.47 -16.65
C LEU A 171 6.34 9.63 -15.57
N ALA A 172 5.83 9.69 -14.33
CA ALA A 172 6.47 9.04 -13.19
C ALA A 172 5.47 8.63 -12.11
N THR A 173 5.94 7.77 -11.25
CA THR A 173 5.36 7.48 -9.93
C THR A 173 6.42 7.79 -8.88
N LEU A 174 6.05 8.53 -7.84
CA LEU A 174 6.91 8.90 -6.72
C LEU A 174 6.40 8.27 -5.44
N SER A 175 7.30 7.76 -4.63
CA SER A 175 6.95 7.10 -3.38
C SER A 175 7.73 7.70 -2.21
N ARG A 176 7.02 8.14 -1.18
CA ARG A 176 7.61 8.59 0.08
C ARG A 176 8.48 7.51 0.73
N LEU A 177 8.10 6.22 0.59
CA LEU A 177 8.90 5.09 1.08
C LEU A 177 10.33 5.05 0.49
N LYS A 178 10.51 5.61 -0.71
CA LYS A 178 11.78 5.65 -1.42
C LYS A 178 12.48 7.01 -1.33
N GLY A 179 11.84 8.02 -0.75
CA GLY A 179 12.34 9.39 -0.75
C GLY A 179 12.37 10.02 -2.14
N GLU A 180 11.47 9.61 -3.04
CA GLU A 180 11.39 10.12 -4.40
C GLU A 180 10.66 11.46 -4.45
N GLY A 181 11.17 12.44 -5.18
CA GLY A 181 10.56 13.78 -5.28
C GLY A 181 10.89 14.50 -6.59
N THR A 182 11.61 13.87 -7.53
CA THR A 182 12.04 14.53 -8.78
C THR A 182 11.57 13.79 -10.02
N VAL A 183 11.23 14.54 -11.07
CA VAL A 183 10.79 14.02 -12.37
C VAL A 183 11.41 14.87 -13.48
N ILE A 184 11.87 14.23 -14.55
CA ILE A 184 12.29 14.94 -15.76
C ILE A 184 11.06 15.21 -16.62
N LEU A 185 10.80 16.49 -16.88
CA LEU A 185 9.81 16.96 -17.83
C LEU A 185 10.45 17.04 -19.22
N PRO A 186 9.85 16.45 -20.26
CA PRO A 186 10.31 16.60 -21.64
C PRO A 186 10.09 18.05 -22.15
N PRO A 187 10.64 18.44 -23.29
CA PRO A 187 10.24 19.66 -23.99
C PRO A 187 8.72 19.76 -24.15
N MET A 188 8.15 20.93 -23.91
CA MET A 188 6.69 21.12 -23.88
C MET A 188 6.28 22.47 -24.48
N ASN A 189 5.03 22.55 -24.93
CA ASN A 189 4.42 23.78 -25.43
C ASN A 189 3.89 24.65 -24.27
N GLU A 190 3.59 25.92 -24.58
CA GLU A 190 2.92 26.83 -23.67
C GLU A 190 1.55 26.26 -23.26
N GLY A 191 1.26 26.32 -21.97
CA GLY A 191 0.00 25.82 -21.43
C GLY A 191 -0.08 24.30 -21.26
N ALA A 192 1.02 23.57 -21.39
CA ALA A 192 1.07 22.14 -21.10
C ALA A 192 0.51 21.85 -19.69
N GLN A 193 -0.41 20.90 -19.59
CA GLN A 193 -1.09 20.59 -18.33
C GLN A 193 -0.27 19.64 -17.48
N LEU A 194 0.12 20.10 -16.30
CA LEU A 194 0.74 19.27 -15.27
C LEU A 194 -0.33 18.79 -14.28
N ASP A 195 -0.43 17.49 -14.10
CA ASP A 195 -1.27 16.83 -13.10
C ASP A 195 -0.40 16.05 -12.12
N ILE A 196 -0.59 16.27 -10.81
CA ILE A 196 0.05 15.52 -9.74
C ILE A 196 -1.05 14.91 -8.88
N LEU A 197 -1.29 13.61 -9.06
CA LEU A 197 -2.27 12.85 -8.27
C LEU A 197 -1.57 12.21 -7.09
N VAL A 198 -1.93 12.63 -5.87
CA VAL A 198 -1.31 12.15 -4.63
C VAL A 198 -2.31 11.30 -3.86
N GLU A 199 -1.94 10.07 -3.52
CA GLU A 199 -2.69 9.20 -2.63
C GLU A 199 -2.12 9.30 -1.21
N ALA A 200 -2.99 9.64 -0.27
CA ALA A 200 -2.68 9.59 1.16
C ALA A 200 -2.76 8.14 1.64
N MET A 201 -1.67 7.63 2.15
CA MET A 201 -1.62 6.33 2.83
C MET A 201 -1.88 6.50 4.34
N GLY A 202 -1.48 5.53 5.16
CA GLY A 202 -1.63 5.63 6.60
C GLY A 202 -0.91 6.84 7.20
N ARG A 203 -1.51 7.46 8.23
CA ARG A 203 -0.84 8.52 8.98
C ARG A 203 0.03 7.92 10.07
N MET A 204 1.17 8.57 10.36
CA MET A 204 1.94 8.24 11.55
C MET A 204 1.08 8.47 12.78
N ASN A 205 0.95 7.47 13.64
CA ASN A 205 -0.01 7.45 14.75
C ASN A 205 0.62 7.55 16.13
N PHE A 206 1.94 7.77 16.22
CA PHE A 206 2.64 7.91 17.50
C PHE A 206 3.93 8.74 17.37
N GLY A 207 4.48 9.14 18.52
CA GLY A 207 5.73 9.89 18.62
C GLY A 207 5.63 11.30 18.04
N LYS A 208 6.75 11.84 17.59
CA LYS A 208 6.84 13.19 17.01
C LYS A 208 6.24 13.26 15.59
N GLY A 209 5.89 12.12 14.98
CA GLY A 209 5.35 12.02 13.63
C GLY A 209 3.83 12.24 13.52
N ILE A 210 3.11 12.50 14.61
CA ILE A 210 1.64 12.63 14.60
C ILE A 210 1.10 13.84 13.81
N TYR A 211 1.96 14.78 13.40
CA TYR A 211 1.64 15.91 12.51
C TYR A 211 1.87 15.56 11.03
N ASP A 212 1.55 14.38 10.63
CA ASP A 212 1.76 13.84 9.29
C ASP A 212 0.69 14.36 8.29
N TRP A 213 0.86 15.61 7.84
CA TRP A 213 0.01 16.21 6.80
C TRP A 213 0.12 15.46 5.48
N LYS A 214 -0.98 15.42 4.70
CA LYS A 214 -1.10 14.66 3.45
C LYS A 214 -1.19 15.56 2.21
N GLY A 215 -1.04 14.96 1.02
CA GLY A 215 -0.93 15.73 -0.22
C GLY A 215 0.49 16.24 -0.44
N ILE A 216 0.65 17.41 -1.04
CA ILE A 216 1.94 18.08 -1.18
C ILE A 216 2.04 19.15 -0.10
N THR A 217 2.98 18.99 0.83
CA THR A 217 3.01 19.78 2.06
C THR A 217 3.97 20.96 2.04
N GLU A 218 4.88 21.03 1.05
CA GLU A 218 5.84 22.15 0.93
C GLU A 218 5.72 22.85 -0.42
N LYS A 219 6.43 22.43 -1.45
CA LYS A 219 6.50 23.17 -2.71
C LYS A 219 6.65 22.29 -3.94
N VAL A 220 6.31 22.86 -5.09
CA VAL A 220 6.54 22.28 -6.41
C VAL A 220 7.29 23.29 -7.26
N GLU A 221 8.45 22.91 -7.78
CA GLU A 221 9.36 23.78 -8.52
C GLU A 221 9.83 23.12 -9.81
N ILE A 222 10.07 23.92 -10.84
CA ILE A 222 10.77 23.50 -12.04
C ILE A 222 12.14 24.15 -12.09
N GLN A 223 13.15 23.39 -12.49
CA GLN A 223 14.50 23.89 -12.72
C GLN A 223 14.87 23.66 -14.18
N SER A 224 15.24 24.75 -14.86
CA SER A 224 15.75 24.73 -16.22
C SER A 224 17.24 24.37 -16.27
N ASN A 225 17.74 23.96 -17.43
CA ASN A 225 19.14 23.55 -17.63
C ASN A 225 20.17 24.65 -17.29
N ASN A 226 19.77 25.93 -17.36
CA ASN A 226 20.60 27.06 -16.94
C ASN A 226 20.57 27.31 -15.43
N GLY A 227 19.91 26.46 -14.64
CA GLY A 227 19.86 26.53 -13.19
C GLY A 227 18.78 27.46 -12.61
N VAL A 228 17.95 28.09 -13.43
CA VAL A 228 16.85 28.94 -12.93
C VAL A 228 15.78 28.05 -12.33
N ILE A 229 15.37 28.35 -11.09
CA ILE A 229 14.31 27.66 -10.34
C ILE A 229 13.07 28.55 -10.33
N THR A 230 11.92 27.97 -10.65
CA THR A 230 10.63 28.64 -10.67
C THR A 230 9.62 27.82 -9.86
N SER A 231 9.04 28.42 -8.82
CA SER A 231 7.96 27.80 -8.05
C SER A 231 6.65 27.86 -8.86
N LEU A 232 5.96 26.73 -8.96
CA LEU A 232 4.69 26.63 -9.65
C LEU A 232 3.55 27.18 -8.82
N LYS A 233 2.61 27.84 -9.46
CA LYS A 233 1.47 28.53 -8.84
C LYS A 233 0.18 28.27 -9.63
N ASN A 234 -0.93 28.85 -9.13
CA ASN A 234 -2.26 28.85 -9.77
C ASN A 234 -2.81 27.43 -9.97
N TRP A 235 -3.00 26.76 -8.85
CA TRP A 235 -3.45 25.38 -8.81
C TRP A 235 -4.97 25.25 -8.84
N LYS A 236 -5.46 24.30 -9.64
CA LYS A 236 -6.78 23.70 -9.54
C LYS A 236 -6.63 22.43 -8.72
N VAL A 237 -7.29 22.35 -7.58
CA VAL A 237 -7.15 21.24 -6.63
C VAL A 237 -8.47 20.47 -6.54
N TYR A 238 -8.43 19.17 -6.77
CA TYR A 238 -9.59 18.31 -6.81
C TYR A 238 -9.55 17.33 -5.64
N ASN A 239 -10.54 17.43 -4.76
CA ASN A 239 -10.71 16.51 -3.65
C ASN A 239 -11.27 15.18 -4.13
N ILE A 240 -10.57 14.08 -3.85
CA ILE A 240 -10.99 12.73 -4.22
C ILE A 240 -11.00 11.91 -2.91
N PRO A 241 -12.10 11.98 -2.13
CA PRO A 241 -12.16 11.39 -0.79
C PRO A 241 -12.06 9.87 -0.79
N VAL A 242 -12.31 9.23 -1.94
CA VAL A 242 -12.24 7.77 -2.10
C VAL A 242 -13.12 7.07 -1.06
N ASP A 243 -14.38 7.50 -0.98
CA ASP A 243 -15.45 6.84 -0.23
C ASP A 243 -16.47 6.18 -1.19
N TYR A 244 -17.34 5.33 -0.64
CA TYR A 244 -18.31 4.62 -1.46
C TYR A 244 -19.31 5.57 -2.15
N ALA A 245 -19.77 6.62 -1.45
CA ALA A 245 -20.73 7.58 -2.02
C ALA A 245 -20.12 8.30 -3.23
N PHE A 246 -18.80 8.58 -3.18
CA PHE A 246 -18.06 9.15 -4.31
C PHE A 246 -17.85 8.13 -5.43
N ALA A 247 -17.51 6.87 -5.10
CA ALA A 247 -17.20 5.83 -6.07
C ALA A 247 -18.42 5.33 -6.85
N GLN A 248 -19.58 5.12 -6.17
CA GLN A 248 -20.77 4.57 -6.80
C GLN A 248 -21.41 5.46 -7.87
N ASN A 249 -21.22 6.78 -7.77
CA ASN A 249 -21.85 7.78 -8.62
C ASN A 249 -21.01 8.15 -9.86
N LYS A 250 -20.04 7.28 -10.27
CA LYS A 250 -19.24 7.50 -11.46
C LYS A 250 -19.96 7.08 -12.74
N GLU A 251 -19.57 7.66 -13.86
CA GLU A 251 -20.06 7.28 -15.17
C GLU A 251 -19.33 6.02 -15.65
N PHE A 252 -19.90 4.85 -15.34
CA PHE A 252 -19.35 3.57 -15.72
C PHE A 252 -19.71 3.19 -17.15
N MET A 253 -18.72 2.74 -17.91
CA MET A 253 -18.88 2.16 -19.24
C MET A 253 -18.32 0.75 -19.30
N LYS A 254 -18.87 -0.12 -20.14
CA LYS A 254 -18.30 -1.47 -20.33
C LYS A 254 -16.96 -1.42 -21.03
N GLN A 255 -15.96 -2.07 -20.42
CA GLN A 255 -14.58 -2.12 -20.88
C GLN A 255 -13.94 -3.45 -20.47
N ASP A 256 -13.61 -4.29 -21.44
CA ASP A 256 -13.00 -5.60 -21.16
C ASP A 256 -11.47 -5.53 -21.05
N ASN A 257 -10.83 -4.56 -21.70
CA ASN A 257 -9.38 -4.40 -21.65
C ASN A 257 -8.96 -3.57 -20.44
N PRO A 258 -7.92 -3.98 -19.69
CA PRO A 258 -7.41 -3.21 -18.58
C PRO A 258 -6.82 -1.88 -19.04
N LEU A 259 -7.13 -0.82 -18.32
CA LEU A 259 -6.51 0.50 -18.50
C LEU A 259 -5.20 0.57 -17.72
N LYS A 260 -4.22 1.28 -18.21
CA LYS A 260 -2.97 1.62 -17.48
C LYS A 260 -3.04 3.04 -16.91
N TYR A 261 -4.15 3.33 -16.26
CA TYR A 261 -4.54 4.66 -15.82
C TYR A 261 -5.42 4.57 -14.59
N PRO A 262 -5.47 5.58 -13.70
CA PRO A 262 -6.35 5.57 -12.54
C PRO A 262 -7.82 5.47 -12.94
N ALA A 263 -8.49 4.42 -12.50
CA ALA A 263 -9.89 4.18 -12.84
C ALA A 263 -10.63 3.39 -11.75
N TYR A 264 -11.94 3.61 -11.70
CA TYR A 264 -12.86 2.76 -10.95
C TYR A 264 -13.28 1.59 -11.81
N TYR A 265 -13.35 0.41 -11.19
CA TYR A 265 -13.83 -0.84 -11.78
C TYR A 265 -14.98 -1.37 -10.94
N ARG A 266 -16.07 -1.78 -11.59
CA ARG A 266 -17.24 -2.32 -10.94
C ARG A 266 -17.62 -3.67 -11.55
N GLY A 267 -18.05 -4.60 -10.71
CA GLY A 267 -18.56 -5.91 -11.09
C GLY A 267 -19.43 -6.51 -10.01
N THR A 268 -20.14 -7.59 -10.36
CA THR A 268 -21.00 -8.31 -9.42
C THR A 268 -20.72 -9.81 -9.43
N PHE A 269 -21.06 -10.47 -8.32
CA PHE A 269 -21.01 -11.91 -8.17
C PHE A 269 -22.25 -12.42 -7.41
N MET A 270 -22.60 -13.70 -7.61
CA MET A 270 -23.76 -14.32 -6.98
C MET A 270 -23.36 -15.27 -5.87
N LEU A 271 -24.10 -15.28 -4.77
CA LEU A 271 -23.92 -16.21 -3.65
C LEU A 271 -25.22 -16.95 -3.31
N ASP A 272 -25.11 -18.27 -3.15
CA ASP A 272 -26.20 -19.10 -2.59
C ASP A 272 -26.20 -19.07 -1.06
N LYS A 273 -25.02 -18.90 -0.45
CA LYS A 273 -24.82 -18.80 1.00
C LYS A 273 -23.73 -17.78 1.33
N THR A 274 -23.85 -17.14 2.48
CA THR A 274 -22.85 -16.21 3.01
C THR A 274 -21.82 -16.92 3.90
N GLY A 275 -20.66 -16.33 4.01
CA GLY A 275 -19.53 -16.74 4.84
C GLY A 275 -18.37 -15.78 4.63
N ASP A 276 -17.37 -15.84 5.47
CA ASP A 276 -16.18 -15.01 5.32
C ASP A 276 -15.40 -15.40 4.07
N THR A 277 -14.72 -14.44 3.46
CA THR A 277 -13.88 -14.71 2.28
C THR A 277 -12.70 -13.74 2.22
N PHE A 278 -11.72 -14.05 1.39
CA PHE A 278 -10.55 -13.21 1.16
C PHE A 278 -10.45 -12.87 -0.32
N LEU A 279 -10.74 -11.62 -0.70
CA LEU A 279 -10.66 -11.17 -2.08
C LEU A 279 -9.21 -11.18 -2.57
N ASN A 280 -8.96 -11.89 -3.66
CA ASN A 280 -7.64 -12.01 -4.26
C ASN A 280 -7.29 -10.76 -5.08
N MET A 281 -6.35 -9.97 -4.57
CA MET A 281 -5.91 -8.71 -5.18
C MET A 281 -4.70 -8.89 -6.12
N THR A 282 -4.27 -10.10 -6.42
CA THR A 282 -3.04 -10.37 -7.18
C THR A 282 -3.06 -9.85 -8.62
N ASN A 283 -4.22 -9.58 -9.19
CA ASN A 283 -4.39 -8.95 -10.50
C ASN A 283 -4.41 -7.42 -10.47
N TRP A 284 -4.44 -6.81 -9.29
CA TRP A 284 -4.69 -5.41 -9.06
C TRP A 284 -3.41 -4.71 -8.58
N SER A 285 -3.23 -3.43 -8.96
CA SER A 285 -1.98 -2.72 -8.69
C SER A 285 -1.97 -2.07 -7.30
N LYS A 286 -2.75 -1.01 -7.11
CA LYS A 286 -2.80 -0.25 -5.87
C LYS A 286 -4.10 0.55 -5.79
N GLY A 287 -4.73 0.57 -4.61
CA GLY A 287 -5.93 1.36 -4.44
C GLY A 287 -6.82 0.94 -3.27
N MET A 288 -8.13 0.99 -3.49
CA MET A 288 -9.16 0.81 -2.48
C MET A 288 -10.29 -0.07 -3.00
N VAL A 289 -10.89 -0.88 -2.11
CA VAL A 289 -11.99 -1.82 -2.45
C VAL A 289 -13.21 -1.55 -1.58
N TRP A 290 -14.40 -1.63 -2.20
CA TRP A 290 -15.70 -1.66 -1.52
C TRP A 290 -16.47 -2.90 -1.93
N VAL A 291 -17.18 -3.50 -0.98
CA VAL A 291 -18.11 -4.61 -1.20
C VAL A 291 -19.46 -4.23 -0.59
N ASN A 292 -20.52 -4.22 -1.39
CA ASN A 292 -21.87 -3.83 -0.95
C ASN A 292 -21.91 -2.49 -0.19
N GLY A 293 -21.03 -1.54 -0.53
CA GLY A 293 -20.93 -0.24 0.13
C GLY A 293 -19.98 -0.20 1.33
N TYR A 294 -19.49 -1.32 1.82
CA TYR A 294 -18.52 -1.38 2.91
C TYR A 294 -17.10 -1.19 2.37
N ALA A 295 -16.36 -0.26 2.96
CA ALA A 295 -14.97 -0.01 2.61
C ALA A 295 -14.08 -1.11 3.21
N ILE A 296 -13.62 -2.04 2.36
CA ILE A 296 -12.81 -3.19 2.78
C ILE A 296 -11.40 -2.75 3.16
N GLY A 297 -10.78 -1.91 2.35
CA GLY A 297 -9.46 -1.39 2.66
C GLY A 297 -8.58 -1.16 1.45
N ARG A 298 -7.36 -0.72 1.74
CA ARG A 298 -6.31 -0.48 0.76
C ARG A 298 -5.62 -1.78 0.39
N TYR A 299 -5.20 -1.86 -0.85
CA TYR A 299 -4.32 -2.91 -1.36
C TYR A 299 -3.15 -2.30 -2.12
N TRP A 300 -2.07 -3.03 -2.21
CA TRP A 300 -0.90 -2.67 -3.00
C TRP A 300 -0.17 -3.92 -3.47
N GLU A 301 0.08 -4.01 -4.78
CA GLU A 301 0.71 -5.17 -5.41
C GLU A 301 2.05 -5.58 -4.82
N ILE A 302 2.80 -4.64 -4.21
CA ILE A 302 4.10 -4.96 -3.60
C ILE A 302 4.00 -5.94 -2.44
N GLY A 303 2.82 -6.08 -1.83
CA GLY A 303 2.60 -6.96 -0.69
C GLY A 303 3.19 -6.45 0.64
N PRO A 304 3.29 -7.30 1.63
CA PRO A 304 3.18 -8.77 1.63
C PRO A 304 1.74 -9.29 1.53
N GLN A 305 0.74 -8.50 1.94
CA GLN A 305 -0.67 -8.83 1.85
C GLN A 305 -1.16 -8.77 0.40
N GLN A 306 -1.72 -9.88 -0.09
CA GLN A 306 -2.28 -10.00 -1.45
C GLN A 306 -3.78 -10.30 -1.45
N THR A 307 -4.40 -10.42 -0.29
CA THR A 307 -5.85 -10.63 -0.15
C THR A 307 -6.45 -9.66 0.85
N LEU A 308 -7.74 -9.33 0.67
CA LEU A 308 -8.50 -8.50 1.60
C LEU A 308 -9.61 -9.32 2.24
N TYR A 309 -9.67 -9.32 3.56
CA TYR A 309 -10.72 -10.00 4.34
C TYR A 309 -12.07 -9.32 4.16
N VAL A 310 -13.09 -10.11 3.86
CA VAL A 310 -14.50 -9.67 3.77
C VAL A 310 -15.33 -10.47 4.75
N PRO A 311 -15.87 -9.84 5.81
CA PRO A 311 -16.77 -10.49 6.74
C PRO A 311 -18.04 -10.98 6.06
N GLY A 312 -18.46 -12.20 6.35
CA GLY A 312 -19.67 -12.79 5.76
C GLY A 312 -20.96 -12.03 6.08
N CYS A 313 -20.97 -11.23 7.17
CA CYS A 313 -22.11 -10.36 7.50
C CYS A 313 -22.28 -9.15 6.57
N TRP A 314 -21.26 -8.80 5.76
CA TRP A 314 -21.33 -7.78 4.72
C TRP A 314 -21.74 -8.34 3.36
N LEU A 315 -21.82 -9.65 3.25
CA LEU A 315 -22.27 -10.36 2.07
C LEU A 315 -23.77 -10.74 2.21
N LYS A 316 -24.44 -10.90 1.08
CA LYS A 316 -25.84 -11.30 1.03
C LYS A 316 -26.05 -12.46 0.05
N LYS A 317 -27.09 -13.26 0.27
CA LYS A 317 -27.55 -14.21 -0.75
C LYS A 317 -28.02 -13.44 -1.99
N GLY A 318 -27.73 -13.97 -3.15
CA GLY A 318 -27.99 -13.30 -4.43
C GLY A 318 -26.81 -12.44 -4.84
N GLU A 319 -27.08 -11.33 -5.50
CA GLU A 319 -26.09 -10.45 -6.11
C GLU A 319 -25.37 -9.60 -5.06
N ASN A 320 -24.04 -9.55 -5.17
CA ASN A 320 -23.13 -8.72 -4.39
C ASN A 320 -22.29 -7.85 -5.34
N GLU A 321 -22.12 -6.58 -5.01
CA GLU A 321 -21.35 -5.62 -5.80
C GLU A 321 -19.93 -5.45 -5.24
N VAL A 322 -18.97 -5.31 -6.13
CA VAL A 322 -17.61 -4.86 -5.82
C VAL A 322 -17.28 -3.63 -6.66
N ILE A 323 -16.77 -2.59 -6.00
CA ILE A 323 -16.14 -1.43 -6.65
C ILE A 323 -14.69 -1.38 -6.20
N ILE A 324 -13.78 -1.10 -7.15
CA ILE A 324 -12.35 -0.92 -6.89
C ILE A 324 -11.91 0.39 -7.53
N LEU A 325 -11.21 1.23 -6.79
CA LEU A 325 -10.34 2.24 -7.40
C LEU A 325 -8.97 1.62 -7.57
N ASP A 326 -8.49 1.51 -8.82
CA ASP A 326 -7.11 1.10 -9.10
C ASP A 326 -6.32 2.27 -9.70
N MET A 327 -5.19 2.59 -9.08
CA MET A 327 -4.41 3.79 -9.39
C MET A 327 -3.47 3.63 -10.59
N ALA A 328 -3.14 2.41 -11.00
CA ALA A 328 -2.19 2.18 -12.10
C ALA A 328 -2.72 1.23 -13.19
N GLY A 329 -3.88 0.63 -12.94
CA GLY A 329 -4.57 -0.31 -13.78
C GLY A 329 -4.16 -1.78 -13.51
N PRO A 330 -5.15 -2.68 -13.50
CA PRO A 330 -4.94 -4.08 -13.21
C PRO A 330 -4.19 -4.80 -14.34
N VAL A 331 -3.66 -5.99 -14.03
CA VAL A 331 -3.18 -6.94 -15.05
C VAL A 331 -4.38 -7.50 -15.81
N GLN A 332 -5.41 -7.92 -15.08
CA GLN A 332 -6.71 -8.34 -15.59
C GLN A 332 -7.81 -7.83 -14.67
N PRO A 333 -8.91 -7.25 -15.21
CA PRO A 333 -10.01 -6.73 -14.40
C PRO A 333 -10.95 -7.87 -13.94
N GLN A 334 -10.40 -8.81 -13.18
CA GLN A 334 -11.12 -9.94 -12.61
C GLN A 334 -10.68 -10.19 -11.17
N MET A 335 -11.55 -10.82 -10.41
CA MET A 335 -11.38 -11.11 -9.00
C MET A 335 -12.00 -12.45 -8.64
N GLU A 336 -11.53 -13.05 -7.56
CA GLU A 336 -12.09 -14.23 -6.91
C GLU A 336 -12.02 -14.08 -5.39
N GLY A 337 -12.78 -14.86 -4.67
CA GLY A 337 -12.70 -14.96 -3.22
C GLY A 337 -12.06 -16.29 -2.80
N LEU A 338 -11.05 -16.22 -1.92
CA LEU A 338 -10.34 -17.38 -1.41
C LEU A 338 -10.84 -17.75 0.00
N GLN A 339 -10.71 -19.03 0.36
CA GLN A 339 -11.00 -19.52 1.73
C GLN A 339 -9.88 -19.28 2.73
N GLN A 340 -8.68 -18.95 2.23
CA GLN A 340 -7.49 -18.68 3.04
C GLN A 340 -6.83 -17.37 2.57
N PRO A 341 -6.27 -16.57 3.49
CA PRO A 341 -5.57 -15.34 3.14
C PRO A 341 -4.20 -15.61 2.52
N ILE A 342 -3.70 -14.63 1.78
CA ILE A 342 -2.31 -14.52 1.33
C ILE A 342 -1.74 -13.27 2.03
N LEU A 343 -0.96 -13.47 3.09
CA LEU A 343 -0.45 -12.39 3.95
C LEU A 343 1.07 -12.18 3.84
N ASP A 344 1.82 -13.12 3.24
CA ASP A 344 3.28 -13.05 3.14
C ASP A 344 3.77 -13.37 1.71
N ASN A 345 3.29 -12.58 0.74
CA ASN A 345 3.73 -12.66 -0.65
C ASN A 345 4.23 -11.29 -1.13
N LEU A 346 5.53 -11.04 -0.99
CA LEU A 346 6.18 -9.85 -1.52
C LEU A 346 6.36 -9.97 -3.04
N ARG A 347 5.92 -8.95 -3.77
CA ARG A 347 6.16 -8.80 -5.20
C ARG A 347 7.12 -7.64 -5.41
N VAL A 348 8.40 -7.95 -5.50
CA VAL A 348 9.44 -6.94 -5.74
C VAL A 348 9.50 -6.65 -7.24
N HIS A 349 8.89 -5.57 -7.67
CA HIS A 349 9.12 -5.02 -9.01
C HIS A 349 10.31 -4.06 -8.94
N GLY A 350 11.49 -4.59 -9.28
CA GLY A 350 12.75 -3.86 -9.25
C GLY A 350 13.38 -3.72 -7.85
N ALA A 351 14.68 -3.57 -7.79
CA ALA A 351 15.50 -3.51 -6.56
C ALA A 351 15.23 -2.35 -5.58
N ALA A 352 14.11 -1.69 -5.67
CA ALA A 352 13.81 -0.42 -5.00
C ALA A 352 13.03 -0.56 -3.68
N TYR A 353 12.50 -1.72 -3.33
CA TYR A 353 11.81 -1.94 -2.04
C TYR A 353 12.62 -2.79 -1.07
N ALA A 354 13.87 -3.00 -1.38
CA ALA A 354 14.74 -3.81 -0.56
C ALA A 354 15.29 -3.02 0.65
N HIS A 355 14.57 -3.04 1.76
CA HIS A 355 15.26 -3.30 3.02
C HIS A 355 15.66 -4.79 3.02
N ARG A 356 16.38 -5.23 1.97
CA ARG A 356 16.99 -6.54 1.98
C ARG A 356 18.09 -6.54 3.00
N LYS A 357 17.96 -7.38 4.02
CA LYS A 357 19.13 -7.88 4.72
C LYS A 357 20.07 -8.42 3.63
N VAL A 358 21.28 -7.90 3.62
CA VAL A 358 22.37 -8.44 2.80
C VAL A 358 22.39 -9.96 3.00
N GLY A 359 22.14 -10.74 1.94
CA GLY A 359 22.21 -12.20 1.99
C GLY A 359 21.01 -13.01 1.52
N GLU A 360 19.86 -12.43 1.16
CA GLU A 360 18.73 -13.18 0.61
C GLU A 360 18.71 -13.15 -0.93
N ASN A 361 19.29 -14.17 -1.47
CA ASN A 361 19.20 -14.82 -2.80
C ASN A 361 18.63 -14.02 -3.99
N LEU A 362 19.46 -13.22 -4.63
CA LEU A 362 19.51 -13.18 -6.08
C LEU A 362 20.31 -14.43 -6.51
N ASP A 363 19.70 -15.32 -7.28
CA ASP A 363 20.45 -16.36 -7.96
C ASP A 363 21.22 -15.67 -9.10
N LEU A 364 22.50 -15.41 -8.85
CA LEU A 364 23.43 -14.84 -9.81
C LEU A 364 24.27 -15.94 -10.48
N THR A 365 23.83 -17.19 -10.38
CA THR A 365 24.52 -18.34 -10.96
C THR A 365 24.64 -18.18 -12.47
N GLY A 366 25.83 -17.93 -12.96
CA GLY A 366 26.12 -17.74 -14.39
C GLY A 366 26.30 -16.29 -14.85
N GLU A 367 26.15 -15.30 -13.95
CA GLU A 367 26.44 -13.90 -14.27
C GLU A 367 27.91 -13.56 -13.98
N GLU A 368 28.56 -12.92 -14.95
CA GLU A 368 29.94 -12.43 -14.78
C GLU A 368 29.93 -11.06 -14.07
N PRO A 369 30.69 -10.88 -13.00
CA PRO A 369 30.74 -9.60 -12.30
C PRO A 369 31.39 -8.52 -13.18
N VAL A 370 30.74 -7.36 -13.26
CA VAL A 370 31.26 -6.20 -14.02
C VAL A 370 32.48 -5.56 -13.35
N TYR A 371 32.58 -5.71 -12.04
CA TYR A 371 33.70 -5.20 -11.25
C TYR A 371 33.90 -6.07 -10.01
N VAL A 372 35.14 -6.42 -9.75
CA VAL A 372 35.57 -7.07 -8.49
C VAL A 372 36.62 -6.16 -7.83
N GLY A 373 36.38 -5.79 -6.57
CA GLY A 373 37.25 -4.92 -5.81
C GLY A 373 37.08 -5.08 -4.32
N THR A 374 37.96 -4.44 -3.54
CA THR A 374 37.95 -4.50 -2.07
C THR A 374 37.54 -3.17 -1.50
N PHE A 375 36.52 -3.15 -0.62
CA PHE A 375 36.20 -1.96 0.17
C PHE A 375 37.10 -1.86 1.38
N LYS A 376 37.54 -0.62 1.70
CA LYS A 376 38.33 -0.36 2.91
C LYS A 376 37.40 -0.41 4.14
N SER A 377 37.87 -1.01 5.22
CA SER A 377 37.16 -0.95 6.49
C SER A 377 37.05 0.50 7.00
N GLY A 378 35.89 0.95 7.42
CA GLY A 378 35.65 2.28 7.97
C GLY A 378 34.22 2.80 7.70
N ASN A 379 33.82 3.82 8.48
CA ASN A 379 32.51 4.48 8.35
C ASN A 379 32.64 5.65 7.36
N GLY A 380 32.38 5.43 6.09
CA GLY A 380 32.40 6.49 5.09
C GLY A 380 31.97 6.02 3.71
N TRP A 381 31.57 6.98 2.85
CA TRP A 381 31.24 6.71 1.47
C TRP A 381 32.46 6.23 0.69
N GLN A 382 32.28 5.14 -0.05
CA GLN A 382 33.30 4.63 -0.95
C GLN A 382 32.74 4.64 -2.38
N HIS A 383 33.53 5.13 -3.32
CA HIS A 383 33.15 5.27 -4.73
C HIS A 383 33.85 4.21 -5.57
N VAL A 384 33.09 3.50 -6.36
CA VAL A 384 33.61 2.59 -7.39
C VAL A 384 33.46 3.27 -8.73
N LYS A 385 34.53 3.39 -9.50
CA LYS A 385 34.52 3.84 -10.89
C LYS A 385 34.67 2.64 -11.80
N PHE A 386 33.66 2.42 -12.67
CA PHE A 386 33.77 1.44 -13.73
C PHE A 386 34.70 1.96 -14.83
N GLY A 387 35.60 1.08 -15.31
CA GLY A 387 36.54 1.43 -16.39
C GLY A 387 35.90 1.52 -17.79
N LYS A 388 34.60 1.27 -17.87
CA LYS A 388 33.80 1.31 -19.10
C LYS A 388 32.40 1.80 -18.77
N GLU A 389 31.69 2.30 -19.77
CA GLU A 389 30.27 2.64 -19.67
C GLU A 389 29.46 1.33 -19.44
N VAL A 390 28.58 1.36 -18.44
CA VAL A 390 27.75 0.22 -18.06
C VAL A 390 26.31 0.67 -18.12
N GLU A 391 25.56 0.16 -19.09
CA GLU A 391 24.12 0.33 -19.18
C GLU A 391 23.46 -0.87 -18.49
N THR A 392 22.80 -0.64 -17.35
CA THR A 392 22.13 -1.68 -16.60
C THR A 392 20.85 -1.18 -15.95
N ARG A 393 19.83 -2.05 -15.89
CA ARG A 393 18.61 -1.81 -15.12
C ARG A 393 18.77 -2.13 -13.64
N PHE A 394 19.82 -2.85 -13.26
CA PHE A 394 20.05 -3.32 -11.90
C PHE A 394 21.52 -3.20 -11.55
N PHE A 395 21.79 -2.82 -10.31
CA PHE A 395 23.11 -2.82 -9.72
C PHE A 395 23.07 -3.69 -8.46
N CYS A 396 23.89 -4.73 -8.42
CA CYS A 396 24.03 -5.59 -7.26
C CYS A 396 25.46 -5.48 -6.70
N LEU A 397 25.58 -5.29 -5.38
CA LEU A 397 26.82 -5.38 -4.63
C LEU A 397 26.81 -6.70 -3.86
N GLU A 398 27.70 -7.60 -4.19
CA GLU A 398 27.92 -8.85 -3.47
C GLU A 398 29.21 -8.76 -2.66
N ALA A 399 29.14 -9.03 -1.36
CA ALA A 399 30.33 -9.17 -0.52
C ALA A 399 30.79 -10.61 -0.57
N LEU A 400 31.90 -10.86 -1.29
CA LEU A 400 32.46 -12.20 -1.46
C LEU A 400 33.22 -12.70 -0.21
N ASN A 401 33.62 -11.79 0.68
CA ASN A 401 34.24 -12.11 1.99
C ASN A 401 33.83 -11.06 3.02
N ALA A 402 33.31 -11.48 4.15
CA ALA A 402 33.06 -10.68 5.34
C ALA A 402 34.25 -10.75 6.31
#